data_bba926bf419c84652b9d7bd771103c56
#
_entry.id   bba926bf419c84652b9d7bd771103c56
#
_cell.length_a   1.000
_cell.length_b   1.000
_cell.length_c   1.000
_cell.angle_alpha   90.00
_cell.angle_beta   90.00
_cell.angle_gamma   90.00
#
_symmetry.space_group_name_H-M   'P 1'
#
loop_
_entity.id
_entity.type
_entity.pdbx_description
1 polymer ?
#
loop_
_entity_poly.entity_id
_entity_poly.type
_entity_poly.pdbx_seq_one_letter_code
_entity_poly.pdbx_strand_id
1 'polypeptide(L)'
;VSSSSVPSRANPMLRNMALSLGLLLVPIVALVLIWQWLSGGPATVDPSSAYDQARAANRYPVLEARGLSNWSVTRADVTLGSGGTATLRVGFISPTGGPARLVQSDVAVTTLLPDELGGVRPPVGARTVGGRDWQVYTGRDKERALVYQQPKYTVLVIGQMPDSELNALAASLRA
;
A
#
# COMPACT_ATOMS: atom_id res chain seq x y z
N VAL A 1 15.94 37.93 57.24
CA VAL A 1 16.13 36.49 56.95
C VAL A 1 16.48 36.36 55.47
N SER A 2 17.78 36.23 55.16
CA SER A 2 18.30 36.14 53.80
C SER A 2 18.31 34.67 53.38
N SER A 3 17.47 34.30 52.42
CA SER A 3 17.45 32.96 51.82
C SER A 3 18.53 32.88 50.73
N SER A 4 19.63 32.20 51.01
CA SER A 4 20.68 31.89 50.05
C SER A 4 20.25 30.75 49.16
N SER A 5 19.95 31.02 47.89
CA SER A 5 19.73 30.00 46.86
C SER A 5 21.06 29.33 46.49
N VAL A 6 21.21 28.07 46.82
CA VAL A 6 22.35 27.22 46.43
C VAL A 6 22.24 26.91 44.94
N PRO A 7 23.23 27.26 44.10
CA PRO A 7 23.20 26.87 42.69
C PRO A 7 23.43 25.35 42.60
N SER A 8 22.48 24.66 42.00
CA SER A 8 22.58 23.23 41.66
C SER A 8 23.77 23.02 40.72
N ARG A 9 24.87 22.47 41.26
CA ARG A 9 26.03 22.04 40.47
C ARG A 9 25.62 20.84 39.60
N ALA A 10 25.42 21.08 38.31
CA ALA A 10 25.22 20.03 37.35
C ALA A 10 26.37 19.01 37.45
N ASN A 11 26.02 17.74 37.66
CA ASN A 11 26.96 16.65 37.91
C ASN A 11 27.90 16.51 36.69
N PRO A 12 29.23 16.75 36.79
CA PRO A 12 30.12 16.74 35.61
C PRO A 12 30.15 15.39 34.89
N MET A 13 29.83 14.31 35.61
CA MET A 13 29.78 12.96 35.09
C MET A 13 28.60 12.77 34.13
N LEU A 14 27.42 13.32 34.45
CA LEU A 14 26.23 13.30 33.57
C LEU A 14 26.44 14.14 32.32
N ARG A 15 27.12 15.28 32.43
CA ARG A 15 27.44 16.16 31.30
C ARG A 15 28.42 15.48 30.32
N ASN A 16 29.44 14.80 30.82
CA ASN A 16 30.41 14.08 30.00
C ASN A 16 29.79 12.85 29.32
N MET A 17 28.89 12.15 30.03
CA MET A 17 28.14 11.01 29.47
C MET A 17 27.16 11.47 28.37
N ALA A 18 26.47 12.60 28.58
CA ALA A 18 25.58 13.18 27.57
C ALA A 18 26.35 13.68 26.34
N LEU A 19 27.54 14.27 26.52
CA LEU A 19 28.40 14.70 25.41
C LEU A 19 28.97 13.53 24.64
N SER A 20 29.37 12.43 25.28
CA SER A 20 29.86 11.22 24.65
C SER A 20 28.75 10.53 23.87
N LEU A 21 27.53 10.44 24.43
CA LEU A 21 26.37 9.89 23.76
C LEU A 21 25.92 10.75 22.57
N GLY A 22 25.94 12.09 22.76
CA GLY A 22 25.62 13.04 21.68
C GLY A 22 26.59 12.94 20.51
N LEU A 23 27.89 12.84 20.80
CA LEU A 23 28.94 12.71 19.77
C LEU A 23 28.77 11.42 18.93
N LEU A 24 28.26 10.33 19.52
CA LEU A 24 27.98 9.09 18.84
C LEU A 24 26.64 9.11 18.09
N LEU A 25 25.61 9.76 18.64
CA LEU A 25 24.29 9.81 18.03
C LEU A 25 24.19 10.79 16.86
N VAL A 26 24.88 11.93 16.94
CA VAL A 26 24.83 12.97 15.87
C VAL A 26 25.21 12.42 14.50
N PRO A 27 26.33 11.70 14.30
CA PRO A 27 26.66 11.15 12.98
C PRO A 27 25.65 10.09 12.53
N ILE A 28 25.08 9.29 13.43
CA ILE A 28 24.09 8.27 13.09
C ILE A 28 22.79 8.95 12.61
N VAL A 29 22.30 9.95 13.35
CA VAL A 29 21.10 10.71 12.97
C VAL A 29 21.34 11.46 11.67
N ALA A 30 22.52 12.10 11.50
CA ALA A 30 22.86 12.78 10.26
C ALA A 30 22.89 11.80 9.07
N LEU A 31 23.45 10.60 9.25
CA LEU A 31 23.49 9.56 8.22
C LEU A 31 22.07 9.05 7.87
N VAL A 32 21.21 8.87 8.86
CA VAL A 32 19.81 8.48 8.64
C VAL A 32 19.04 9.58 7.91
N LEU A 33 19.22 10.84 8.27
CA LEU A 33 18.58 11.97 7.61
C LEU A 33 19.09 12.14 6.17
N ILE A 34 20.39 12.01 5.93
CA ILE A 34 20.98 12.03 4.59
C ILE A 34 20.44 10.86 3.77
N TRP A 35 20.36 9.68 4.35
CA TRP A 35 19.84 8.49 3.67
C TRP A 35 18.35 8.64 3.33
N GLN A 36 17.53 9.19 4.23
CA GLN A 36 16.13 9.52 3.94
C GLN A 36 15.99 10.58 2.83
N TRP A 37 16.93 11.51 2.76
CA TRP A 37 16.93 12.57 1.73
C TRP A 37 17.43 12.07 0.37
N LEU A 38 18.42 11.17 0.35
CA LEU A 38 18.93 10.52 -0.86
C LEU A 38 18.05 9.36 -1.34
N SER A 39 17.38 8.66 -0.45
CA SER A 39 16.39 7.63 -0.80
C SER A 39 15.12 8.32 -1.26
N GLY A 40 15.19 9.01 -2.41
CA GLY A 40 14.00 9.58 -3.06
C GLY A 40 12.90 8.53 -3.07
N GLY A 41 11.68 8.92 -2.75
CA GLY A 41 10.47 8.15 -2.52
C GLY A 41 10.41 6.67 -2.95
N PRO A 42 9.37 5.92 -2.70
CA PRO A 42 9.32 4.50 -3.01
C PRO A 42 9.68 4.29 -4.48
N ALA A 43 10.62 3.35 -4.73
CA ALA A 43 11.05 3.04 -6.09
C ALA A 43 9.82 2.75 -6.96
N THR A 44 9.61 3.56 -7.98
CA THR A 44 8.50 3.38 -8.91
C THR A 44 8.86 2.32 -9.94
N VAL A 45 7.97 1.35 -10.09
CA VAL A 45 8.07 0.29 -11.09
C VAL A 45 7.15 0.63 -12.26
N ASP A 46 7.60 0.41 -13.49
CA ASP A 46 6.74 0.48 -14.66
C ASP A 46 5.87 -0.79 -14.73
N PRO A 47 4.54 -0.68 -14.61
CA PRO A 47 3.65 -1.82 -14.63
C PRO A 47 3.31 -2.35 -16.04
N SER A 48 3.80 -1.70 -17.11
CA SER A 48 3.41 -1.99 -18.48
C SER A 48 3.65 -3.45 -18.87
N SER A 49 4.80 -4.00 -18.51
CA SER A 49 5.14 -5.40 -18.80
C SER A 49 4.19 -6.39 -18.12
N ALA A 50 3.74 -6.10 -16.90
CA ALA A 50 2.78 -6.96 -16.20
C ALA A 50 1.38 -6.87 -16.84
N TYR A 51 0.95 -5.67 -17.24
CA TYR A 51 -0.31 -5.52 -17.98
C TYR A 51 -0.27 -6.26 -19.33
N ASP A 52 0.85 -6.19 -20.06
CA ASP A 52 1.01 -6.88 -21.34
C ASP A 52 1.02 -8.40 -21.17
N GLN A 53 1.67 -8.92 -20.13
CA GLN A 53 1.61 -10.35 -19.80
C GLN A 53 0.19 -10.81 -19.44
N ALA A 54 -0.53 -10.01 -18.65
CA ALA A 54 -1.92 -10.31 -18.30
C ALA A 54 -2.83 -10.31 -19.54
N ARG A 55 -2.62 -9.35 -20.47
CA ARG A 55 -3.35 -9.32 -21.75
C ARG A 55 -2.99 -10.53 -22.65
N ALA A 56 -1.71 -10.90 -22.71
CA ALA A 56 -1.24 -12.04 -23.47
C ALA A 56 -1.84 -13.37 -22.95
N ALA A 57 -2.09 -13.48 -21.65
CA ALA A 57 -2.78 -14.62 -21.06
C ALA A 57 -4.24 -14.74 -21.53
N ASN A 58 -4.87 -13.66 -21.99
CA ASN A 58 -6.20 -13.60 -22.60
C ASN A 58 -7.31 -14.28 -21.77
N ARG A 59 -7.26 -14.12 -20.45
CA ARG A 59 -8.21 -14.75 -19.52
C ARG A 59 -9.37 -13.86 -19.14
N TYR A 60 -9.14 -12.56 -19.07
CA TYR A 60 -10.13 -11.52 -18.70
C TYR A 60 -9.76 -10.17 -19.30
N PRO A 61 -10.70 -9.21 -19.40
CA PRO A 61 -10.38 -7.84 -19.76
C PRO A 61 -9.48 -7.21 -18.68
N VAL A 62 -8.27 -6.83 -19.06
CA VAL A 62 -7.31 -6.24 -18.13
C VAL A 62 -7.66 -4.78 -17.91
N LEU A 63 -7.92 -4.40 -16.65
CA LEU A 63 -8.19 -3.04 -16.25
C LEU A 63 -6.90 -2.38 -15.72
N GLU A 64 -6.56 -1.24 -16.29
CA GLU A 64 -5.42 -0.42 -15.86
C GLU A 64 -5.88 0.77 -15.03
N ALA A 65 -5.12 1.10 -13.99
CA ALA A 65 -5.29 2.34 -13.27
C ALA A 65 -4.68 3.49 -14.09
N ARG A 66 -5.51 4.43 -14.53
CA ARG A 66 -5.10 5.58 -15.35
C ARG A 66 -5.49 6.90 -14.71
N GLY A 67 -4.69 7.95 -14.93
CA GLY A 67 -4.97 9.30 -14.46
C GLY A 67 -4.83 9.49 -12.95
N LEU A 68 -4.00 8.69 -12.30
CA LEU A 68 -3.69 8.79 -10.88
C LEU A 68 -2.47 9.71 -10.68
N SER A 69 -2.71 10.98 -10.41
CA SER A 69 -1.66 11.93 -10.05
C SER A 69 -1.17 11.67 -8.63
N ASN A 70 0.16 11.73 -8.43
CA ASN A 70 0.82 11.55 -7.13
C ASN A 70 0.66 10.14 -6.51
N TRP A 71 0.34 9.13 -7.32
CA TRP A 71 0.41 7.73 -6.93
C TRP A 71 1.72 7.14 -7.44
N SER A 72 2.31 6.24 -6.67
CA SER A 72 3.51 5.51 -7.05
C SER A 72 3.19 4.03 -7.20
N VAL A 73 3.58 3.42 -8.32
CA VAL A 73 3.52 1.97 -8.50
C VAL A 73 4.78 1.36 -7.90
N THR A 74 4.63 0.46 -6.95
CA THR A 74 5.75 -0.15 -6.22
C THR A 74 6.04 -1.58 -6.65
N ARG A 75 5.05 -2.24 -7.23
CA ARG A 75 5.16 -3.63 -7.71
C ARG A 75 4.15 -3.88 -8.80
N ALA A 76 4.52 -4.71 -9.78
CA ALA A 76 3.59 -5.24 -10.75
C ALA A 76 4.04 -6.65 -11.15
N ASP A 77 3.17 -7.64 -10.98
CA ASP A 77 3.46 -9.04 -11.30
C ASP A 77 2.22 -9.79 -11.80
N VAL A 78 2.47 -10.80 -12.62
CA VAL A 78 1.45 -11.75 -13.08
C VAL A 78 1.85 -13.15 -12.62
N THR A 79 0.94 -13.83 -11.97
CA THR A 79 1.11 -15.24 -11.57
C THR A 79 0.19 -16.10 -12.44
N LEU A 80 0.78 -17.09 -13.11
CA LEU A 80 0.03 -18.11 -13.83
C LEU A 80 -0.12 -19.32 -12.90
N GLY A 81 -1.36 -19.68 -12.63
CA GLY A 81 -1.69 -20.82 -11.77
C GLY A 81 -1.89 -22.12 -12.55
N SER A 82 -2.02 -23.22 -11.81
CA SER A 82 -2.41 -24.52 -12.36
C SER A 82 -3.79 -24.41 -13.03
N GLY A 83 -3.94 -25.04 -14.21
CA GLY A 83 -5.17 -24.93 -15.02
C GLY A 83 -5.24 -23.66 -15.89
N GLY A 84 -4.14 -22.89 -16.01
CA GLY A 84 -4.05 -21.74 -16.89
C GLY A 84 -4.74 -20.49 -16.32
N THR A 85 -5.05 -20.43 -15.03
CA THR A 85 -5.55 -19.22 -14.38
C THR A 85 -4.46 -18.14 -14.34
N ALA A 86 -4.87 -16.88 -14.43
CA ALA A 86 -3.97 -15.74 -14.37
C ALA A 86 -4.38 -14.77 -13.26
N THR A 87 -3.43 -14.33 -12.46
CA THR A 87 -3.64 -13.31 -11.45
C THR A 87 -2.64 -12.18 -11.63
N LEU A 88 -3.12 -11.01 -11.97
CA LEU A 88 -2.36 -9.76 -12.02
C LEU A 88 -2.43 -9.08 -10.66
N ARG A 89 -1.28 -8.64 -10.14
CA ARG A 89 -1.19 -7.82 -8.92
C ARG A 89 -0.38 -6.58 -9.19
N VAL A 90 -0.92 -5.43 -8.85
CA VAL A 90 -0.21 -4.14 -8.94
C VAL A 90 -0.30 -3.44 -7.59
N GLY A 91 0.85 -3.15 -7.01
CA GLY A 91 0.99 -2.43 -5.74
C GLY A 91 1.16 -0.94 -5.97
N PHE A 92 0.50 -0.15 -5.11
CA PHE A 92 0.52 1.31 -5.17
C PHE A 92 0.82 1.90 -3.79
N ILE A 93 1.37 3.09 -3.79
CA ILE A 93 1.34 4.00 -2.63
C ILE A 93 0.48 5.20 -3.01
N SER A 94 -0.49 5.49 -2.16
CA SER A 94 -1.40 6.63 -2.34
C SER A 94 -0.72 7.97 -2.03
N PRO A 95 -1.33 9.12 -2.39
CA PRO A 95 -0.81 10.44 -2.06
C PRO A 95 -0.63 10.68 -0.55
N THR A 96 -1.43 10.04 0.30
CA THR A 96 -1.27 10.10 1.76
C THR A 96 -0.26 9.10 2.32
N GLY A 97 0.40 8.31 1.46
CA GLY A 97 1.39 7.30 1.84
C GLY A 97 0.80 5.94 2.20
N GLY A 98 -0.51 5.76 2.07
CA GLY A 98 -1.18 4.48 2.34
C GLY A 98 -0.89 3.43 1.26
N PRO A 99 -0.55 2.18 1.65
CA PRO A 99 -0.36 1.11 0.70
C PRO A 99 -1.69 0.64 0.12
N ALA A 100 -1.68 0.33 -1.19
CA ALA A 100 -2.79 -0.25 -1.90
C ALA A 100 -2.35 -1.31 -2.88
N ARG A 101 -3.27 -2.20 -3.26
CA ARG A 101 -3.06 -3.18 -4.32
C ARG A 101 -4.32 -3.36 -5.16
N LEU A 102 -4.11 -3.46 -6.46
CA LEU A 102 -5.09 -3.92 -7.43
C LEU A 102 -4.80 -5.39 -7.71
N VAL A 103 -5.82 -6.23 -7.62
CA VAL A 103 -5.75 -7.64 -7.97
C VAL A 103 -6.82 -7.93 -9.01
N GLN A 104 -6.46 -8.60 -10.09
CA GLN A 104 -7.40 -9.07 -11.10
C GLN A 104 -7.11 -10.54 -11.39
N SER A 105 -8.13 -11.38 -11.33
CA SER A 105 -7.94 -12.83 -11.44
C SER A 105 -9.17 -13.54 -11.99
N ASP A 106 -8.95 -14.64 -12.70
CA ASP A 106 -9.98 -15.63 -13.06
C ASP A 106 -9.99 -16.85 -12.11
N VAL A 107 -9.24 -16.80 -11.03
CA VAL A 107 -9.36 -17.76 -9.94
C VAL A 107 -10.74 -17.62 -9.29
N ALA A 108 -11.32 -18.76 -8.91
CA ALA A 108 -12.63 -18.78 -8.25
C ALA A 108 -12.65 -17.83 -7.02
N VAL A 109 -13.68 -17.00 -6.91
CA VAL A 109 -13.82 -15.98 -5.86
C VAL A 109 -13.74 -16.59 -4.45
N THR A 110 -14.22 -17.83 -4.29
CA THR A 110 -14.18 -18.58 -3.01
C THR A 110 -12.75 -18.93 -2.57
N THR A 111 -11.79 -18.95 -3.49
CA THR A 111 -10.36 -19.13 -3.21
C THR A 111 -9.66 -17.78 -3.13
N LEU A 112 -9.92 -16.90 -4.11
CA LEU A 112 -9.23 -15.62 -4.22
C LEU A 112 -9.47 -14.70 -3.03
N LEU A 113 -10.71 -14.56 -2.56
CA LEU A 113 -11.02 -13.64 -1.45
C LEU A 113 -10.35 -14.04 -0.13
N PRO A 114 -10.40 -15.30 0.33
CA PRO A 114 -9.68 -15.71 1.52
C PRO A 114 -8.17 -15.47 1.43
N ASP A 115 -7.58 -15.76 0.29
CA ASP A 115 -6.14 -15.60 0.05
C ASP A 115 -5.73 -14.12 0.12
N GLU A 116 -6.48 -13.23 -0.51
CA GLU A 116 -6.15 -11.81 -0.57
C GLU A 116 -6.56 -11.04 0.70
N LEU A 117 -7.69 -11.38 1.31
CA LEU A 117 -8.23 -10.67 2.48
C LEU A 117 -7.84 -11.29 3.83
N GLY A 118 -7.16 -12.46 3.82
CA GLY A 118 -6.73 -13.13 5.04
C GLY A 118 -7.84 -13.85 5.79
N GLY A 119 -8.81 -14.38 5.05
CA GLY A 119 -9.89 -15.19 5.58
C GLY A 119 -11.22 -14.95 4.89
N VAL A 120 -12.19 -15.83 5.14
CA VAL A 120 -13.56 -15.69 4.63
C VAL A 120 -14.31 -14.70 5.51
N ARG A 121 -14.81 -13.63 4.92
CA ARG A 121 -15.61 -12.60 5.61
C ARG A 121 -16.80 -12.22 4.73
N PRO A 122 -17.98 -11.96 5.31
CA PRO A 122 -19.08 -11.41 4.53
C PRO A 122 -18.78 -9.97 4.13
N PRO A 123 -19.39 -9.48 3.03
CA PRO A 123 -19.31 -8.07 2.68
C PRO A 123 -19.98 -7.22 3.78
N VAL A 124 -19.39 -6.07 4.06
CA VAL A 124 -19.90 -5.11 5.05
C VAL A 124 -20.73 -4.00 4.40
N GLY A 125 -20.88 -4.01 3.09
CA GLY A 125 -21.67 -3.04 2.33
C GLY A 125 -21.45 -3.17 0.83
N ALA A 126 -22.06 -2.25 0.09
CA ALA A 126 -21.87 -2.12 -1.34
C ALA A 126 -21.83 -0.63 -1.71
N ARG A 127 -21.16 -0.30 -2.81
CA ARG A 127 -21.13 1.06 -3.37
C ARG A 127 -20.86 1.06 -4.87
N THR A 128 -21.40 2.03 -5.57
CA THR A 128 -21.09 2.24 -6.99
C THR A 128 -19.92 3.21 -7.14
N VAL A 129 -18.85 2.81 -7.81
CA VAL A 129 -17.66 3.62 -8.06
C VAL A 129 -17.21 3.43 -9.51
N GLY A 130 -17.01 4.53 -10.23
CA GLY A 130 -16.57 4.50 -11.63
C GLY A 130 -17.55 3.75 -12.56
N GLY A 131 -18.86 3.79 -12.24
CA GLY A 131 -19.91 3.09 -13.00
C GLY A 131 -19.95 1.58 -12.80
N ARG A 132 -19.26 1.06 -11.76
CA ARG A 132 -19.26 -0.37 -11.38
C ARG A 132 -19.78 -0.53 -9.95
N ASP A 133 -20.52 -1.60 -9.70
CA ASP A 133 -21.02 -1.93 -8.37
C ASP A 133 -20.02 -2.81 -7.64
N TRP A 134 -19.51 -2.29 -6.53
CA TRP A 134 -18.49 -2.91 -5.71
C TRP A 134 -19.08 -3.39 -4.39
N GLN A 135 -18.74 -4.60 -3.99
CA GLN A 135 -18.94 -5.06 -2.62
C GLN A 135 -17.77 -4.59 -1.74
N VAL A 136 -18.09 -4.15 -0.53
CA VAL A 136 -17.10 -3.67 0.44
C VAL A 136 -16.79 -4.77 1.44
N TYR A 137 -15.51 -5.07 1.60
CA TYR A 137 -15.02 -6.04 2.58
C TYR A 137 -14.01 -5.38 3.54
N THR A 138 -13.82 -6.01 4.69
CA THR A 138 -12.68 -5.71 5.57
C THR A 138 -11.57 -6.73 5.30
N GLY A 139 -10.37 -6.26 5.00
CA GLY A 139 -9.17 -7.08 4.81
C GLY A 139 -8.40 -7.33 6.11
N ARG A 140 -7.11 -7.66 5.97
CA ARG A 140 -6.17 -7.80 7.10
C ARG A 140 -5.89 -6.43 7.71
N ASP A 141 -5.49 -6.38 8.97
CA ASP A 141 -4.93 -5.19 9.64
C ASP A 141 -5.66 -3.87 9.35
N LYS A 142 -7.00 -3.91 9.37
CA LYS A 142 -7.87 -2.77 9.06
C LYS A 142 -7.87 -2.32 7.59
N GLU A 143 -7.32 -3.11 6.66
CA GLU A 143 -7.48 -2.86 5.23
C GLU A 143 -8.96 -2.85 4.85
N ARG A 144 -9.30 -2.03 3.89
CA ARG A 144 -10.59 -2.07 3.20
C ARG A 144 -10.40 -2.61 1.80
N ALA A 145 -11.39 -3.35 1.32
CA ALA A 145 -11.37 -3.91 -0.02
C ALA A 145 -12.67 -3.60 -0.75
N LEU A 146 -12.53 -3.18 -1.98
CA LEU A 146 -13.61 -3.12 -2.95
C LEU A 146 -13.48 -4.31 -3.89
N VAL A 147 -14.54 -5.10 -4.02
CA VAL A 147 -14.58 -6.30 -4.83
C VAL A 147 -15.63 -6.14 -5.93
N TYR A 148 -15.18 -6.18 -7.17
CA TYR A 148 -16.01 -6.18 -8.35
C TYR A 148 -15.96 -7.58 -8.95
N GLN A 149 -17.06 -8.32 -8.79
CA GLN A 149 -17.17 -9.70 -9.26
C GLN A 149 -17.91 -9.77 -10.58
N GLN A 150 -17.32 -10.48 -11.53
CA GLN A 150 -17.90 -10.83 -12.82
C GLN A 150 -17.97 -12.35 -12.97
N PRO A 151 -18.79 -12.91 -13.88
CA PRO A 151 -18.92 -14.37 -14.03
C PRO A 151 -17.61 -15.10 -14.32
N LYS A 152 -16.63 -14.43 -14.94
CA LYS A 152 -15.37 -15.04 -15.38
C LYS A 152 -14.14 -14.50 -14.68
N TYR A 153 -14.24 -13.43 -13.91
CA TYR A 153 -13.10 -12.82 -13.23
C TYR A 153 -13.55 -11.94 -12.07
N THR A 154 -12.63 -11.66 -11.19
CA THR A 154 -12.84 -10.77 -10.05
C THR A 154 -11.76 -9.71 -10.02
N VAL A 155 -12.14 -8.48 -9.70
CA VAL A 155 -11.23 -7.36 -9.48
C VAL A 155 -11.34 -6.92 -8.03
N LEU A 156 -10.19 -6.81 -7.35
CA LEU A 156 -10.10 -6.31 -5.99
C LEU A 156 -9.24 -5.06 -5.96
N VAL A 157 -9.71 -4.06 -5.24
CA VAL A 157 -8.92 -2.88 -4.86
C VAL A 157 -8.83 -2.89 -3.35
N ILE A 158 -7.64 -3.13 -2.81
CA ILE A 158 -7.42 -3.35 -1.38
C ILE A 158 -6.43 -2.31 -0.88
N GLY A 159 -6.66 -1.71 0.27
CA GLY A 159 -5.71 -0.77 0.83
C GLY A 159 -6.00 -0.32 2.25
N GLN A 160 -4.97 0.22 2.88
CA GLN A 160 -5.03 0.86 4.19
C GLN A 160 -4.89 2.38 4.01
N MET A 161 -5.97 3.01 3.55
CA MET A 161 -6.01 4.42 3.20
C MET A 161 -7.43 4.97 3.38
N PRO A 162 -7.64 6.30 3.29
CA PRO A 162 -8.98 6.90 3.29
C PRO A 162 -9.86 6.34 2.16
N ASP A 163 -11.16 6.20 2.43
CA ASP A 163 -12.15 5.70 1.45
C ASP A 163 -12.16 6.52 0.14
N SER A 164 -11.87 7.81 0.21
CA SER A 164 -11.77 8.68 -0.96
C SER A 164 -10.67 8.23 -1.92
N GLU A 165 -9.50 7.87 -1.40
CA GLU A 165 -8.38 7.38 -2.21
C GLU A 165 -8.65 5.97 -2.74
N LEU A 166 -9.23 5.08 -1.92
CA LEU A 166 -9.64 3.75 -2.37
C LEU A 166 -10.65 3.83 -3.51
N ASN A 167 -11.62 4.75 -3.40
CA ASN A 167 -12.59 5.01 -4.46
C ASN A 167 -11.92 5.63 -5.70
N ALA A 168 -10.95 6.54 -5.53
CA ALA A 168 -10.21 7.13 -6.63
C ALA A 168 -9.45 6.06 -7.44
N LEU A 169 -8.79 5.11 -6.76
CA LEU A 169 -8.14 3.99 -7.43
C LEU A 169 -9.15 3.11 -8.18
N ALA A 170 -10.27 2.75 -7.55
CA ALA A 170 -11.32 1.96 -8.22
C ALA A 170 -11.95 2.69 -9.41
N ALA A 171 -12.17 4.01 -9.28
CA ALA A 171 -12.72 4.85 -10.34
C ALA A 171 -11.75 5.07 -11.51
N SER A 172 -10.45 4.95 -11.28
CA SER A 172 -9.41 5.15 -12.30
C SER A 172 -9.29 3.99 -13.29
N LEU A 173 -9.87 2.82 -12.97
CA LEU A 173 -9.72 1.59 -13.76
C LEU A 173 -10.38 1.72 -15.14
N ARG A 174 -9.60 1.49 -16.19
CA ARG A 174 -10.04 1.48 -17.61
C ARG A 174 -9.55 0.21 -18.28
N ALA A 175 -10.32 -0.29 -19.26
CA ALA A 175 -9.92 -1.37 -20.14
C ALA A 175 -9.00 -0.85 -21.26
#